data_58a8ec2c00ce9a54cf6b45715bdb50d3
#
_entry.id   58a8ec2c00ce9a54cf6b45715bdb50d3
#
_cell.length_a   1.000
_cell.length_b   1.000
_cell.length_c   1.000
_cell.angle_alpha   90.00
_cell.angle_beta   90.00
_cell.angle_gamma   90.00
#
_symmetry.space_group_name_H-M   'P 1'
#
loop_
_entity.id
_entity.type
_entity.pdbx_description
1 polymer ?
#
loop_
_entity_poly.entity_id
_entity_poly.type
_entity_poly.pdbx_seq_one_letter_code
_entity_poly.pdbx_strand_id
1 'polypeptide(L)'
;YLSMPVIVTLFAAVIGNVLGYTVFKKVVVSMYYNSYSLPTYETIWNAEAFVKTTLIPVILMLVVNLLIITKMMHHTPLQFLRHDLKKSKRKKAMRLPRWSFLNRFRLRILFQNIPNYLVLFVGIFFIMVLLAMAVGMPSTLQYYKDNAESMMFAKYQYVLSDYEDEDGNTVTTDNADAEKFDMTSLQKKSDAFDEEVSVYGIENDSRYVQIDGLSALKEGEVYIAKPFSEKYHLTKGDTVTLDEKYENKQYTFKVAGIYEKCQSIAVFMPIGQFGKVFALKDGQFGGFLSDTEITDLEEDNVATVITIRDITKMCDQLDHSMGNYMTYF
;
A
#
# COMPACT_ATOMS: atom_id res chain seq x y z
N TYR A 1 -42.91 -16.03 -15.76
CA TYR A 1 -41.79 -16.08 -14.78
C TYR A 1 -40.43 -15.67 -15.38
N LEU A 2 -40.16 -15.97 -16.68
CA LEU A 2 -38.90 -15.61 -17.34
C LEU A 2 -38.85 -14.15 -17.80
N SER A 3 -40.00 -13.57 -18.19
CA SER A 3 -40.08 -12.22 -18.78
C SER A 3 -39.71 -11.10 -17.77
N MET A 4 -40.22 -11.18 -16.56
CA MET A 4 -40.00 -10.13 -15.56
C MET A 4 -38.51 -9.92 -15.21
N PRO A 5 -37.73 -10.95 -14.83
CA PRO A 5 -36.29 -10.75 -14.54
C PRO A 5 -35.50 -10.22 -15.75
N VAL A 6 -35.84 -10.68 -16.97
CA VAL A 6 -35.18 -10.22 -18.20
C VAL A 6 -35.47 -8.74 -18.47
N ILE A 7 -36.74 -8.33 -18.37
CA ILE A 7 -37.14 -6.93 -18.55
C ILE A 7 -36.43 -6.03 -17.51
N VAL A 8 -36.44 -6.41 -16.23
CA VAL A 8 -35.77 -5.65 -15.16
C VAL A 8 -34.27 -5.55 -15.43
N THR A 9 -33.62 -6.65 -15.84
CA THR A 9 -32.19 -6.65 -16.15
C THR A 9 -31.86 -5.75 -17.33
N LEU A 10 -32.71 -5.75 -18.36
CA LEU A 10 -32.55 -4.90 -19.54
C LEU A 10 -32.64 -3.41 -19.17
N PHE A 11 -33.67 -3.03 -18.39
CA PHE A 11 -33.79 -1.67 -17.89
C PHE A 11 -32.59 -1.27 -17.01
N ALA A 12 -32.18 -2.14 -16.11
CA ALA A 12 -31.01 -1.90 -15.24
C ALA A 12 -29.72 -1.75 -16.06
N ALA A 13 -29.52 -2.56 -17.11
CA ALA A 13 -28.36 -2.45 -17.99
C ALA A 13 -28.33 -1.14 -18.78
N VAL A 14 -29.47 -0.70 -19.28
CA VAL A 14 -29.57 0.59 -20.00
C VAL A 14 -29.26 1.76 -19.05
N ILE A 15 -29.90 1.78 -17.87
CA ILE A 15 -29.65 2.80 -16.85
C ILE A 15 -28.18 2.78 -16.43
N GLY A 16 -27.63 1.59 -16.17
CA GLY A 16 -26.23 1.41 -15.81
C GLY A 16 -25.26 1.94 -16.87
N ASN A 17 -25.53 1.69 -18.14
CA ASN A 17 -24.74 2.22 -19.25
C ASN A 17 -24.82 3.75 -19.33
N VAL A 18 -26.01 4.34 -19.19
CA VAL A 18 -26.17 5.81 -19.18
C VAL A 18 -25.39 6.42 -18.02
N LEU A 19 -25.50 5.87 -16.81
CA LEU A 19 -24.74 6.31 -15.64
C LEU A 19 -23.24 6.11 -15.83
N GLY A 20 -22.82 4.99 -16.45
CA GLY A 20 -21.42 4.70 -16.76
C GLY A 20 -20.81 5.76 -17.66
N TYR A 21 -21.48 6.11 -18.75
CA TYR A 21 -20.98 7.10 -19.70
C TYR A 21 -21.11 8.56 -19.22
N THR A 22 -21.94 8.85 -18.23
CA THR A 22 -22.16 10.23 -17.73
C THR A 22 -21.43 10.49 -16.41
N VAL A 23 -21.78 9.76 -15.36
CA VAL A 23 -21.31 9.99 -14.00
C VAL A 23 -20.00 9.24 -13.74
N PHE A 24 -20.02 7.91 -13.90
CA PHE A 24 -18.86 7.09 -13.54
C PHE A 24 -17.65 7.34 -14.43
N LYS A 25 -17.85 7.72 -15.69
CA LYS A 25 -16.78 8.16 -16.56
C LYS A 25 -15.98 9.32 -15.96
N LYS A 26 -16.65 10.35 -15.40
CA LYS A 26 -15.96 11.49 -14.79
C LYS A 26 -15.11 11.05 -13.60
N VAL A 27 -15.63 10.12 -12.80
CA VAL A 27 -14.91 9.55 -11.66
C VAL A 27 -13.64 8.83 -12.12
N VAL A 28 -13.77 7.92 -13.10
CA VAL A 28 -12.62 7.15 -13.61
C VAL A 28 -11.59 8.06 -14.26
N VAL A 29 -12.03 9.04 -15.05
CA VAL A 29 -11.12 10.02 -15.66
C VAL A 29 -10.37 10.81 -14.62
N SER A 30 -11.05 11.37 -13.62
CA SER A 30 -10.41 12.10 -12.51
C SER A 30 -9.35 11.26 -11.81
N MET A 31 -9.65 10.00 -11.61
CA MET A 31 -8.76 9.00 -11.01
C MET A 31 -7.45 8.84 -11.79
N TYR A 32 -7.55 8.64 -13.11
CA TYR A 32 -6.36 8.47 -13.95
C TYR A 32 -5.55 9.75 -14.11
N TYR A 33 -6.22 10.90 -14.25
CA TYR A 33 -5.54 12.20 -14.39
C TYR A 33 -4.84 12.66 -13.11
N ASN A 34 -5.30 12.21 -11.94
CA ASN A 34 -4.62 12.50 -10.67
C ASN A 34 -3.40 11.60 -10.44
N SER A 35 -3.36 10.43 -11.09
CA SER A 35 -2.28 9.45 -10.91
C SER A 35 -1.23 9.48 -12.02
N TYR A 36 -1.57 10.01 -13.19
CA TYR A 36 -0.70 10.00 -14.38
C TYR A 36 -0.77 11.34 -15.11
N SER A 37 0.36 11.79 -15.64
CA SER A 37 0.41 12.93 -16.55
C SER A 37 -0.08 12.50 -17.94
N LEU A 38 -1.39 12.54 -18.16
CA LEU A 38 -2.02 12.12 -19.40
C LEU A 38 -2.41 13.34 -20.26
N PRO A 39 -2.39 13.21 -21.60
CA PRO A 39 -2.92 14.23 -22.50
C PRO A 39 -4.44 14.36 -22.32
N THR A 40 -5.02 15.47 -22.80
CA THR A 40 -6.47 15.69 -22.77
C THR A 40 -7.21 14.53 -23.44
N TYR A 41 -8.22 13.97 -22.75
CA TYR A 41 -8.98 12.84 -23.28
C TYR A 41 -10.15 13.28 -24.16
N GLU A 42 -10.42 12.51 -25.19
CA GLU A 42 -11.63 12.64 -25.99
C GLU A 42 -12.60 11.50 -25.67
N THR A 43 -13.89 11.84 -25.61
CA THR A 43 -14.93 10.84 -25.36
C THR A 43 -15.30 10.13 -26.65
N ILE A 44 -14.88 8.89 -26.77
CA ILE A 44 -15.27 8.05 -27.90
C ILE A 44 -16.41 7.12 -27.44
N TRP A 45 -17.52 7.15 -28.21
CA TRP A 45 -18.60 6.18 -28.01
C TRP A 45 -18.19 4.81 -28.55
N ASN A 46 -18.10 3.83 -27.66
CA ASN A 46 -17.80 2.46 -28.05
C ASN A 46 -19.07 1.60 -28.05
N ALA A 47 -19.64 1.39 -29.24
CA ALA A 47 -20.83 0.58 -29.43
C ALA A 47 -20.61 -0.89 -28.98
N GLU A 48 -19.43 -1.43 -29.18
CA GLU A 48 -19.08 -2.79 -28.77
C GLU A 48 -19.11 -2.95 -27.25
N ALA A 49 -18.55 -1.99 -26.51
CA ALA A 49 -18.62 -1.98 -25.05
C ALA A 49 -20.07 -1.89 -24.57
N PHE A 50 -20.88 -1.02 -25.17
CA PHE A 50 -22.30 -0.88 -24.83
C PHE A 50 -23.08 -2.17 -25.05
N VAL A 51 -22.87 -2.84 -26.19
CA VAL A 51 -23.52 -4.12 -26.51
C VAL A 51 -23.08 -5.20 -25.51
N LYS A 52 -21.78 -5.32 -25.23
CA LYS A 52 -21.27 -6.31 -24.29
C LYS A 52 -21.81 -6.09 -22.87
N THR A 53 -21.82 -4.87 -22.37
CA THR A 53 -22.32 -4.54 -21.02
C THR A 53 -23.83 -4.68 -20.87
N THR A 54 -24.59 -4.65 -21.97
CA THR A 54 -26.03 -4.92 -21.98
C THR A 54 -26.33 -6.40 -22.18
N LEU A 55 -25.69 -7.03 -23.17
CA LEU A 55 -26.01 -8.40 -23.60
C LEU A 55 -25.54 -9.45 -22.59
N ILE A 56 -24.34 -9.30 -22.03
CA ILE A 56 -23.75 -10.28 -21.09
C ILE A 56 -24.64 -10.44 -19.85
N PRO A 57 -25.07 -9.39 -19.12
CA PRO A 57 -25.94 -9.51 -17.95
C PRO A 57 -27.30 -10.14 -18.32
N VAL A 58 -27.88 -9.80 -19.48
CA VAL A 58 -29.16 -10.33 -19.93
C VAL A 58 -29.04 -11.83 -20.22
N ILE A 59 -28.01 -12.27 -20.95
CA ILE A 59 -27.76 -13.68 -21.23
C ILE A 59 -27.51 -14.44 -19.92
N LEU A 60 -26.68 -13.93 -19.05
CA LEU A 60 -26.38 -14.55 -17.76
C LEU A 60 -27.63 -14.72 -16.91
N MET A 61 -28.48 -13.68 -16.84
CA MET A 61 -29.77 -13.74 -16.14
C MET A 61 -30.73 -14.74 -16.74
N LEU A 62 -30.76 -14.81 -18.06
CA LEU A 62 -31.59 -15.78 -18.78
C LEU A 62 -31.13 -17.22 -18.51
N VAL A 63 -29.85 -17.50 -18.59
CA VAL A 63 -29.27 -18.81 -18.30
C VAL A 63 -29.55 -19.24 -16.85
N VAL A 64 -29.29 -18.35 -15.88
CA VAL A 64 -29.54 -18.64 -14.45
C VAL A 64 -31.02 -18.92 -14.20
N ASN A 65 -31.93 -18.10 -14.76
CA ASN A 65 -33.36 -18.32 -14.59
C ASN A 65 -33.82 -19.62 -15.27
N LEU A 66 -33.31 -19.94 -16.45
CA LEU A 66 -33.61 -21.18 -17.14
C LEU A 66 -33.19 -22.40 -16.31
N LEU A 67 -31.99 -22.37 -15.75
CA LEU A 67 -31.48 -23.44 -14.84
C LEU A 67 -32.34 -23.59 -13.59
N ILE A 68 -32.80 -22.48 -13.00
CA ILE A 68 -33.67 -22.51 -11.82
C ILE A 68 -35.04 -23.06 -12.20
N ILE A 69 -35.64 -22.62 -13.28
CA ILE A 69 -36.95 -23.06 -13.70
C ILE A 69 -36.94 -24.54 -14.10
N THR A 70 -35.94 -24.98 -14.86
CA THR A 70 -35.80 -26.42 -15.21
C THR A 70 -35.67 -27.29 -13.97
N LYS A 71 -34.89 -26.83 -12.98
CA LYS A 71 -34.74 -27.52 -11.68
C LYS A 71 -36.05 -27.53 -10.88
N MET A 72 -36.85 -26.46 -10.96
CA MET A 72 -38.16 -26.39 -10.29
C MET A 72 -39.19 -27.26 -11.01
N MET A 73 -39.17 -27.32 -12.33
CA MET A 73 -40.10 -28.15 -13.13
C MET A 73 -39.87 -29.68 -12.97
N HIS A 74 -38.72 -30.08 -12.44
CA HIS A 74 -38.47 -31.50 -12.08
C HIS A 74 -39.24 -31.96 -10.84
N HIS A 75 -39.92 -31.04 -10.11
CA HIS A 75 -40.77 -31.39 -8.99
C HIS A 75 -42.18 -31.72 -9.50
N THR A 76 -42.78 -32.77 -8.92
CA THR A 76 -44.14 -33.15 -9.27
C THR A 76 -45.12 -32.05 -8.90
N PRO A 77 -46.23 -31.85 -9.69
CA PRO A 77 -47.26 -30.83 -9.40
C PRO A 77 -47.84 -30.92 -7.99
N LEU A 78 -47.89 -32.14 -7.41
CA LEU A 78 -48.37 -32.39 -6.07
C LEU A 78 -47.40 -31.83 -4.98
N GLN A 79 -46.09 -31.90 -5.22
CA GLN A 79 -45.08 -31.33 -4.33
C GLN A 79 -45.12 -29.80 -4.37
N PHE A 80 -45.44 -29.22 -5.52
CA PHE A 80 -45.56 -27.78 -5.70
C PHE A 80 -46.81 -27.23 -4.96
N LEU A 81 -47.93 -27.91 -5.05
CA LEU A 81 -49.18 -27.54 -4.36
C LEU A 81 -49.09 -27.69 -2.84
N ARG A 82 -48.30 -28.65 -2.34
CA ARG A 82 -48.07 -28.87 -0.90
C ARG A 82 -46.98 -28.01 -0.30
N HIS A 83 -46.35 -27.10 -1.07
CA HIS A 83 -45.18 -26.33 -0.62
C HIS A 83 -44.00 -27.19 -0.13
N ASP A 84 -43.96 -28.49 -0.46
CA ASP A 84 -42.90 -29.43 -0.10
C ASP A 84 -41.71 -29.33 -1.08
N LEU A 85 -41.29 -28.10 -1.39
CA LEU A 85 -40.20 -27.78 -2.34
C LEU A 85 -38.81 -28.12 -1.83
N LYS A 86 -38.69 -28.37 -0.55
CA LYS A 86 -37.44 -28.87 0.08
C LYS A 86 -37.76 -30.14 0.85
N LYS A 87 -37.18 -31.28 0.43
CA LYS A 87 -37.03 -32.41 1.33
C LYS A 87 -36.27 -31.88 2.56
N SER A 88 -36.99 -31.66 3.64
CA SER A 88 -36.40 -31.38 4.95
C SER A 88 -35.52 -32.57 5.28
N LYS A 89 -34.21 -32.49 4.98
CA LYS A 89 -33.27 -33.42 5.57
C LYS A 89 -33.46 -33.30 7.06
N ARG A 90 -34.03 -34.30 7.73
CA ARG A 90 -34.10 -34.36 9.19
C ARG A 90 -32.70 -34.11 9.70
N LYS A 91 -32.41 -32.89 10.07
CA LYS A 91 -31.14 -32.53 10.72
C LYS A 91 -31.12 -33.32 12.03
N LYS A 92 -30.12 -34.20 12.23
CA LYS A 92 -29.91 -34.93 13.47
C LYS A 92 -30.08 -33.94 14.63
N ALA A 93 -30.94 -34.33 15.59
CA ALA A 93 -31.17 -33.50 16.77
C ALA A 93 -29.83 -33.29 17.49
N MET A 94 -29.37 -32.04 17.54
CA MET A 94 -28.13 -31.69 18.22
C MET A 94 -28.35 -31.91 19.75
N ARG A 95 -27.49 -32.73 20.37
CA ARG A 95 -27.48 -32.85 21.83
C ARG A 95 -26.89 -31.57 22.42
N LEU A 96 -27.77 -30.76 22.99
CA LEU A 96 -27.40 -29.55 23.71
C LEU A 96 -27.21 -29.83 25.20
N PRO A 97 -26.34 -29.08 25.93
CA PRO A 97 -26.17 -29.21 27.36
C PRO A 97 -27.53 -29.02 28.12
N ARG A 98 -27.57 -29.51 29.33
CA ARG A 98 -28.78 -29.42 30.19
C ARG A 98 -29.00 -28.00 30.74
N TRP A 99 -29.13 -27.00 29.85
CA TRP A 99 -29.45 -25.64 30.18
C TRP A 99 -30.96 -25.42 30.23
N SER A 100 -31.40 -24.23 30.71
CA SER A 100 -32.82 -23.85 30.72
C SER A 100 -33.44 -23.98 29.32
N PHE A 101 -34.76 -24.24 29.28
CA PHE A 101 -35.50 -24.43 28.03
C PHE A 101 -35.28 -23.28 27.03
N LEU A 102 -35.34 -22.02 27.49
CA LEU A 102 -35.17 -20.83 26.66
C LEU A 102 -33.78 -20.76 26.02
N ASN A 103 -32.73 -21.08 26.78
CA ASN A 103 -31.35 -21.06 26.24
C ASN A 103 -31.11 -22.16 25.22
N ARG A 104 -31.67 -23.34 25.46
CA ARG A 104 -31.62 -24.45 24.48
C ARG A 104 -32.39 -24.12 23.21
N PHE A 105 -33.53 -23.44 23.33
CA PHE A 105 -34.33 -23.03 22.18
C PHE A 105 -33.59 -21.96 21.34
N ARG A 106 -33.01 -20.94 21.97
CA ARG A 106 -32.19 -19.89 21.30
C ARG A 106 -31.00 -20.51 20.57
N LEU A 107 -30.27 -21.38 21.23
CA LEU A 107 -29.12 -22.05 20.61
C LEU A 107 -29.54 -22.92 19.42
N ARG A 108 -30.67 -23.64 19.51
CA ARG A 108 -31.17 -24.45 18.40
C ARG A 108 -31.51 -23.58 17.19
N ILE A 109 -32.18 -22.43 17.37
CA ILE A 109 -32.45 -21.49 16.28
C ILE A 109 -31.17 -20.96 15.67
N LEU A 110 -30.21 -20.58 16.51
CA LEU A 110 -28.93 -20.06 16.08
C LEU A 110 -28.19 -21.10 15.20
N PHE A 111 -28.06 -22.32 15.66
CA PHE A 111 -27.38 -23.39 14.92
C PHE A 111 -28.13 -23.84 13.65
N GLN A 112 -29.45 -23.71 13.61
CA GLN A 112 -30.21 -23.99 12.40
C GLN A 112 -30.01 -22.93 11.32
N ASN A 113 -29.72 -21.69 11.72
CA ASN A 113 -29.56 -20.54 10.81
C ASN A 113 -28.12 -20.09 10.61
N ILE A 114 -27.11 -20.89 11.06
CA ILE A 114 -25.68 -20.57 10.87
C ILE A 114 -25.35 -20.09 9.45
N PRO A 115 -25.81 -20.73 8.36
CA PRO A 115 -25.48 -20.26 7.01
C PRO A 115 -25.95 -18.82 6.75
N ASN A 116 -27.12 -18.45 7.25
CA ASN A 116 -27.66 -17.10 7.09
C ASN A 116 -26.87 -16.07 7.93
N TYR A 117 -26.51 -16.44 9.16
CA TYR A 117 -25.66 -15.60 10.01
C TYR A 117 -24.25 -15.45 9.47
N LEU A 118 -23.70 -16.51 8.82
CA LEU A 118 -22.40 -16.44 8.20
C LEU A 118 -22.38 -15.47 7.02
N VAL A 119 -23.43 -15.51 6.17
CA VAL A 119 -23.57 -14.55 5.06
C VAL A 119 -23.68 -13.13 5.58
N LEU A 120 -24.50 -12.91 6.64
CA LEU A 120 -24.63 -11.61 7.28
C LEU A 120 -23.31 -11.14 7.89
N PHE A 121 -22.61 -12.04 8.60
CA PHE A 121 -21.32 -11.74 9.19
C PHE A 121 -20.27 -11.34 8.13
N VAL A 122 -20.18 -12.11 7.04
CA VAL A 122 -19.25 -11.80 5.94
C VAL A 122 -19.60 -10.44 5.31
N GLY A 123 -20.89 -10.16 5.12
CA GLY A 123 -21.34 -8.86 4.59
C GLY A 123 -20.95 -7.69 5.49
N ILE A 124 -21.26 -7.79 6.80
CA ILE A 124 -20.90 -6.77 7.78
C ILE A 124 -19.38 -6.62 7.88
N PHE A 125 -18.65 -7.74 7.95
CA PHE A 125 -17.18 -7.73 8.00
C PHE A 125 -16.58 -7.00 6.79
N PHE A 126 -17.08 -7.28 5.59
CA PHE A 126 -16.60 -6.62 4.38
C PHE A 126 -16.88 -5.10 4.40
N ILE A 127 -18.09 -4.70 4.82
CA ILE A 127 -18.43 -3.28 4.98
C ILE A 127 -17.53 -2.61 6.02
N MET A 128 -17.25 -3.27 7.14
CA MET A 128 -16.36 -2.75 8.19
C MET A 128 -14.93 -2.56 7.68
N VAL A 129 -14.41 -3.51 6.87
CA VAL A 129 -13.09 -3.37 6.25
C VAL A 129 -13.05 -2.18 5.30
N LEU A 130 -14.05 -2.03 4.43
CA LEU A 130 -14.12 -0.89 3.52
C LEU A 130 -14.21 0.44 4.29
N LEU A 131 -15.03 0.51 5.33
CA LEU A 131 -15.17 1.70 6.17
C LEU A 131 -13.85 2.02 6.90
N ALA A 132 -13.17 1.01 7.44
CA ALA A 132 -11.87 1.19 8.10
C ALA A 132 -10.81 1.74 7.14
N MET A 133 -10.79 1.27 5.89
CA MET A 133 -9.91 1.84 4.85
C MET A 133 -10.32 3.27 4.49
N ALA A 134 -11.61 3.52 4.31
CA ALA A 134 -12.12 4.84 3.93
C ALA A 134 -11.80 5.94 4.95
N VAL A 135 -11.85 5.62 6.23
CA VAL A 135 -11.58 6.58 7.32
C VAL A 135 -10.10 6.56 7.72
N GLY A 136 -9.47 5.38 7.72
CA GLY A 136 -8.09 5.21 8.20
C GLY A 136 -7.05 5.84 7.28
N MET A 137 -7.22 5.74 5.97
CA MET A 137 -6.24 6.21 5.00
C MET A 137 -6.02 7.74 5.07
N PRO A 138 -7.06 8.59 5.00
CA PRO A 138 -6.89 10.04 5.14
C PRO A 138 -6.26 10.42 6.48
N SER A 139 -6.66 9.76 7.56
CA SER A 139 -6.08 10.00 8.90
C SER A 139 -4.60 9.66 8.95
N THR A 140 -4.18 8.59 8.27
CA THR A 140 -2.77 8.21 8.18
C THR A 140 -1.98 9.23 7.37
N LEU A 141 -2.49 9.65 6.21
CA LEU A 141 -1.83 10.68 5.39
C LEU A 141 -1.72 12.01 6.14
N GLN A 142 -2.76 12.40 6.87
CA GLN A 142 -2.71 13.61 7.70
C GLN A 142 -1.64 13.48 8.80
N TYR A 143 -1.54 12.32 9.45
CA TYR A 143 -0.48 12.07 10.43
C TYR A 143 0.91 12.21 9.81
N TYR A 144 1.14 11.68 8.59
CA TYR A 144 2.40 11.84 7.88
C TYR A 144 2.70 13.31 7.54
N LYS A 145 1.71 14.07 7.12
CA LYS A 145 1.88 15.53 6.86
C LYS A 145 2.26 16.29 8.12
N ASP A 146 1.55 16.02 9.21
CA ASP A 146 1.78 16.70 10.50
C ASP A 146 3.15 16.34 11.11
N ASN A 147 3.71 15.21 10.74
CA ASN A 147 5.01 14.71 11.21
C ASN A 147 6.09 14.70 10.14
N ALA A 148 5.91 15.38 9.01
CA ALA A 148 6.84 15.37 7.89
C ALA A 148 8.27 15.81 8.30
N GLU A 149 8.36 16.77 9.21
CA GLU A 149 9.65 17.24 9.74
C GLU A 149 10.42 16.12 10.49
N SER A 150 9.71 15.25 11.21
CA SER A 150 10.31 14.13 11.92
C SER A 150 10.72 12.96 11.01
N MET A 151 10.33 12.98 9.75
CA MET A 151 10.69 11.97 8.77
C MET A 151 11.96 12.29 7.99
N MET A 152 12.41 13.53 8.08
CA MET A 152 13.63 14.01 7.45
C MET A 152 14.76 14.12 8.46
N PHE A 153 15.99 13.93 8.02
CA PHE A 153 17.16 14.15 8.86
C PHE A 153 17.51 15.62 8.99
N ALA A 154 17.31 16.38 7.91
CA ALA A 154 17.52 17.83 7.83
C ALA A 154 16.40 18.47 7.01
N LYS A 155 16.25 19.80 7.06
CA LYS A 155 15.23 20.52 6.30
C LYS A 155 15.44 20.42 4.80
N TYR A 156 16.69 20.31 4.36
CA TYR A 156 17.10 20.13 2.98
C TYR A 156 17.99 18.91 2.88
N GLN A 157 17.71 18.03 1.94
CA GLN A 157 18.52 16.88 1.58
C GLN A 157 18.88 17.02 0.11
N TYR A 158 20.13 17.37 -0.17
CA TYR A 158 20.65 17.50 -1.52
C TYR A 158 21.25 16.17 -1.94
N VAL A 159 20.71 15.58 -2.99
CA VAL A 159 21.27 14.39 -3.63
C VAL A 159 22.02 14.87 -4.87
N LEU A 160 23.31 14.58 -4.93
CA LEU A 160 24.16 14.96 -6.05
C LEU A 160 24.00 14.00 -7.23
N SER A 161 24.18 14.52 -8.43
CA SER A 161 24.27 13.72 -9.65
C SER A 161 25.59 12.96 -9.71
N ASP A 162 26.68 13.64 -9.32
CA ASP A 162 28.02 13.09 -9.12
C ASP A 162 28.68 13.87 -7.97
N TYR A 163 29.68 13.25 -7.35
CA TYR A 163 30.49 13.90 -6.30
C TYR A 163 31.62 14.76 -6.89
N GLU A 164 31.90 14.67 -8.19
CA GLU A 164 32.84 15.50 -8.97
C GLU A 164 32.06 16.42 -9.91
N ASP A 165 32.56 17.65 -10.08
CA ASP A 165 32.05 18.61 -11.06
C ASP A 165 32.55 18.26 -12.49
N GLU A 166 32.13 19.04 -13.50
CA GLU A 166 32.55 18.85 -14.89
C GLU A 166 34.09 18.95 -15.08
N ASP A 167 34.79 19.66 -14.20
CA ASP A 167 36.22 19.82 -14.21
C ASP A 167 36.96 18.72 -13.43
N GLY A 168 36.25 17.80 -12.79
CA GLY A 168 36.80 16.69 -12.01
C GLY A 168 37.20 17.07 -10.59
N ASN A 169 36.73 18.24 -10.09
CA ASN A 169 36.94 18.61 -8.68
C ASN A 169 35.80 18.09 -7.83
N THR A 170 36.10 17.74 -6.58
CA THR A 170 35.06 17.33 -5.63
C THR A 170 34.10 18.49 -5.35
N VAL A 171 32.80 18.25 -5.50
CA VAL A 171 31.74 19.22 -5.19
C VAL A 171 31.83 19.62 -3.73
N THR A 172 31.92 20.90 -3.47
CA THR A 172 32.01 21.48 -2.13
C THR A 172 31.01 22.63 -1.96
N THR A 173 30.68 22.97 -0.73
CA THR A 173 29.85 24.12 -0.40
C THR A 173 30.47 24.90 0.75
N ASP A 174 30.29 26.21 0.72
CA ASP A 174 30.70 27.11 1.82
C ASP A 174 29.67 27.14 2.96
N ASN A 175 28.56 26.41 2.81
CA ASN A 175 27.52 26.36 3.83
C ASN A 175 28.01 25.60 5.08
N ALA A 176 28.13 26.29 6.19
CA ALA A 176 28.62 25.72 7.45
C ALA A 176 27.67 24.69 8.09
N ASP A 177 26.41 24.63 7.62
CA ASP A 177 25.42 23.67 8.09
C ASP A 177 25.41 22.39 7.27
N ALA A 178 26.08 22.37 6.11
CA ALA A 178 26.11 21.20 5.25
C ALA A 178 26.96 20.08 5.82
N GLU A 179 26.40 18.89 5.94
CA GLU A 179 27.07 17.65 6.31
C GLU A 179 26.96 16.64 5.16
N LYS A 180 28.07 15.96 4.88
CA LYS A 180 28.11 14.93 3.84
C LYS A 180 27.39 13.67 4.28
N PHE A 181 26.65 13.08 3.35
CA PHE A 181 26.09 11.75 3.54
C PHE A 181 26.17 10.96 2.24
N ASP A 182 25.98 9.68 2.34
CA ASP A 182 25.78 8.81 1.17
C ASP A 182 24.56 7.92 1.38
N MET A 183 23.97 7.47 0.31
CA MET A 183 22.79 6.63 0.36
C MET A 183 22.75 5.66 -0.81
N THR A 184 22.43 4.42 -0.51
CA THR A 184 22.08 3.42 -1.52
C THR A 184 20.84 2.65 -1.09
N SER A 185 20.22 1.96 -2.03
CA SER A 185 19.03 1.15 -1.78
C SER A 185 19.35 -0.32 -2.01
N LEU A 186 19.11 -1.14 -1.00
CA LEU A 186 19.21 -2.59 -1.07
C LEU A 186 17.84 -3.22 -0.86
N GLN A 187 17.73 -4.52 -1.07
CA GLN A 187 16.48 -5.26 -0.90
C GLN A 187 16.61 -6.30 0.21
N LYS A 188 15.62 -6.31 1.09
CA LYS A 188 15.39 -7.42 2.01
C LYS A 188 14.42 -8.41 1.37
N LYS A 189 14.93 -9.55 0.91
CA LYS A 189 14.10 -10.62 0.36
C LYS A 189 13.25 -11.26 1.44
N SER A 190 11.98 -11.50 1.13
CA SER A 190 11.06 -12.27 1.94
C SER A 190 10.16 -13.15 1.07
N ASP A 191 9.48 -14.14 1.68
CA ASP A 191 8.61 -15.06 0.95
C ASP A 191 7.40 -14.38 0.30
N ALA A 192 7.00 -13.21 0.78
CA ALA A 192 5.80 -12.50 0.32
C ALA A 192 6.13 -11.40 -0.71
N PHE A 193 7.14 -10.61 -0.46
CA PHE A 193 7.59 -9.51 -1.34
C PHE A 193 8.97 -9.04 -0.91
N ASP A 194 9.72 -8.50 -1.86
CA ASP A 194 11.02 -7.89 -1.60
C ASP A 194 10.82 -6.46 -1.13
N GLU A 195 11.45 -6.09 -0.02
CA GLU A 195 11.33 -4.76 0.56
C GLU A 195 12.60 -3.96 0.37
N GLU A 196 12.43 -2.72 -0.05
CA GLU A 196 13.51 -1.77 -0.22
C GLU A 196 13.97 -1.25 1.13
N VAL A 197 15.28 -1.29 1.36
CA VAL A 197 15.94 -0.87 2.58
C VAL A 197 16.96 0.21 2.20
N SER A 198 16.78 1.42 2.72
CA SER A 198 17.75 2.49 2.52
C SER A 198 18.97 2.28 3.41
N VAL A 199 20.15 2.34 2.84
CA VAL A 199 21.42 2.23 3.58
C VAL A 199 22.12 3.58 3.52
N TYR A 200 22.36 4.15 4.68
CA TYR A 200 22.96 5.48 4.83
C TYR A 200 24.39 5.39 5.36
N GLY A 201 25.28 6.09 4.68
CA GLY A 201 26.62 6.44 5.15
C GLY A 201 26.60 7.83 5.77
N ILE A 202 26.82 7.96 7.06
CA ILE A 202 26.68 9.19 7.84
C ILE A 202 28.00 9.58 8.44
N GLU A 203 28.28 10.88 8.57
CA GLU A 203 29.46 11.40 9.29
C GLU A 203 29.40 11.01 10.77
N ASN A 204 30.57 10.72 11.34
CA ASN A 204 30.69 10.21 12.73
C ASN A 204 30.12 11.18 13.79
N ASP A 205 30.21 12.47 13.52
CA ASP A 205 29.81 13.54 14.45
C ASP A 205 28.60 14.32 13.87
N SER A 206 27.74 13.65 13.09
CA SER A 206 26.58 14.27 12.45
C SER A 206 25.66 14.93 13.47
N ARG A 207 25.26 16.16 13.19
CA ARG A 207 24.24 16.91 13.94
C ARG A 207 22.83 16.43 13.61
N TYR A 208 22.65 15.93 12.41
CA TYR A 208 21.35 15.53 11.88
C TYR A 208 20.98 14.09 12.24
N VAL A 209 21.95 13.18 12.18
CA VAL A 209 21.75 11.77 12.50
C VAL A 209 22.60 11.39 13.71
N GLN A 210 22.09 11.71 14.88
CA GLN A 210 22.79 11.46 16.15
C GLN A 210 22.62 10.01 16.58
N ILE A 211 23.65 9.20 16.37
CA ILE A 211 23.72 7.80 16.78
C ILE A 211 24.88 7.62 17.73
N ASP A 212 24.58 7.35 19.00
CA ASP A 212 25.59 7.10 20.01
C ASP A 212 26.42 5.86 19.68
N GLY A 213 27.73 6.04 19.51
CA GLY A 213 28.65 4.95 19.22
C GLY A 213 28.77 4.59 17.72
N LEU A 214 28.29 5.44 16.81
CA LEU A 214 28.44 5.24 15.36
C LEU A 214 29.93 5.09 14.97
N SER A 215 30.80 5.97 15.50
CA SER A 215 32.24 5.96 15.26
C SER A 215 32.98 4.73 15.82
N ALA A 216 32.37 4.02 16.78
CA ALA A 216 32.95 2.83 17.40
C ALA A 216 32.55 1.52 16.75
N LEU A 217 31.75 1.57 15.65
CA LEU A 217 31.34 0.40 14.90
C LEU A 217 32.52 -0.33 14.27
N LYS A 218 32.52 -1.64 14.39
CA LYS A 218 33.46 -2.51 13.68
C LYS A 218 32.98 -2.72 12.25
N GLU A 219 33.92 -3.15 11.41
CA GLU A 219 33.60 -3.51 10.03
C GLU A 219 32.46 -4.55 9.97
N GLY A 220 31.43 -4.25 9.16
CA GLY A 220 30.24 -5.09 9.05
C GLY A 220 29.18 -4.90 10.15
N GLU A 221 29.43 -4.06 11.15
CA GLU A 221 28.42 -3.69 12.16
C GLU A 221 27.65 -2.44 11.70
N VAL A 222 26.35 -2.42 11.97
CA VAL A 222 25.45 -1.34 11.55
C VAL A 222 24.40 -1.03 12.62
N TYR A 223 23.85 0.17 12.59
CA TYR A 223 22.61 0.49 13.27
C TYR A 223 21.43 0.31 12.31
N ILE A 224 20.31 -0.14 12.83
CA ILE A 224 19.08 -0.27 12.05
C ILE A 224 18.00 0.67 12.60
N ALA A 225 17.15 1.18 11.73
CA ALA A 225 16.01 1.97 12.14
C ALA A 225 14.99 1.13 12.96
N LYS A 226 14.31 1.77 13.90
CA LYS A 226 13.31 1.12 14.75
C LYS A 226 12.20 0.42 13.95
N PRO A 227 11.61 0.99 12.88
CA PRO A 227 10.62 0.30 12.06
C PRO A 227 11.18 -0.98 11.41
N PHE A 228 12.47 -0.98 11.05
CA PHE A 228 13.11 -2.17 10.49
C PHE A 228 13.27 -3.27 11.55
N SER A 229 13.70 -2.88 12.76
CA SER A 229 13.78 -3.79 13.91
C SER A 229 12.43 -4.41 14.26
N GLU A 230 11.37 -3.58 14.37
CA GLU A 230 10.04 -4.03 14.75
C GLU A 230 9.41 -4.96 13.69
N LYS A 231 9.55 -4.62 12.41
CA LYS A 231 8.95 -5.38 11.31
C LYS A 231 9.56 -6.77 11.15
N TYR A 232 10.86 -6.88 11.29
CA TYR A 232 11.60 -8.14 11.11
C TYR A 232 12.05 -8.79 12.43
N HIS A 233 11.63 -8.23 13.57
CA HIS A 233 11.98 -8.70 14.91
C HIS A 233 13.50 -8.80 15.15
N LEU A 234 14.24 -7.84 14.57
CA LEU A 234 15.70 -7.77 14.68
C LEU A 234 16.10 -7.07 15.98
N THR A 235 17.06 -7.66 16.67
CA THR A 235 17.62 -7.13 17.92
C THR A 235 19.13 -6.95 17.79
N LYS A 236 19.73 -6.24 18.77
CA LYS A 236 21.18 -6.09 18.85
C LYS A 236 21.86 -7.45 18.89
N GLY A 237 22.81 -7.65 17.98
CA GLY A 237 23.57 -8.89 17.83
C GLY A 237 23.09 -9.79 16.68
N ASP A 238 21.88 -9.56 16.16
CA ASP A 238 21.35 -10.31 15.02
C ASP A 238 22.08 -9.94 13.73
N THR A 239 21.91 -10.80 12.74
CA THR A 239 22.50 -10.59 11.40
C THR A 239 21.41 -10.34 10.40
N VAL A 240 21.58 -9.30 9.59
CA VAL A 240 20.68 -8.97 8.49
C VAL A 240 21.43 -9.10 7.17
N THR A 241 20.77 -9.75 6.21
CA THR A 241 21.29 -9.92 4.85
C THR A 241 20.41 -9.14 3.89
N LEU A 242 21.04 -8.32 3.06
CA LEU A 242 20.41 -7.48 2.06
C LEU A 242 21.01 -7.78 0.69
N ASP A 243 20.18 -7.77 -0.34
CA ASP A 243 20.55 -8.07 -1.71
C ASP A 243 20.53 -6.80 -2.56
N GLU A 244 21.40 -6.73 -3.55
CA GLU A 244 21.36 -5.68 -4.55
C GLU A 244 20.26 -5.97 -5.58
N LYS A 245 19.54 -4.93 -6.00
CA LYS A 245 18.33 -5.08 -6.82
C LYS A 245 18.61 -5.65 -8.22
N TYR A 246 19.73 -5.26 -8.81
CA TYR A 246 20.05 -5.56 -10.21
C TYR A 246 21.28 -6.44 -10.36
N GLU A 247 22.03 -6.65 -9.30
CA GLU A 247 23.22 -7.47 -9.27
C GLU A 247 23.04 -8.67 -8.33
N ASN A 248 23.75 -9.74 -8.62
CA ASN A 248 23.69 -10.94 -7.77
C ASN A 248 24.68 -10.81 -6.60
N LYS A 249 24.62 -9.66 -5.89
CA LYS A 249 25.51 -9.31 -4.80
C LYS A 249 24.70 -9.21 -3.50
N GLN A 250 25.27 -9.75 -2.45
CA GLN A 250 24.62 -9.84 -1.15
C GLN A 250 25.54 -9.25 -0.08
N TYR A 251 24.97 -8.46 0.78
CA TYR A 251 25.65 -7.83 1.90
C TYR A 251 25.06 -8.36 3.21
N THR A 252 25.97 -8.70 4.14
CA THR A 252 25.59 -9.24 5.45
C THR A 252 26.11 -8.31 6.51
N PHE A 253 25.21 -7.78 7.33
CA PHE A 253 25.51 -6.85 8.41
C PHE A 253 25.11 -7.41 9.77
N LYS A 254 25.88 -7.07 10.79
CA LYS A 254 25.54 -7.36 12.18
C LYS A 254 24.93 -6.14 12.85
N VAL A 255 23.79 -6.31 13.48
CA VAL A 255 23.08 -5.22 14.18
C VAL A 255 23.80 -4.85 15.47
N ALA A 256 24.40 -3.67 15.52
CA ALA A 256 25.05 -3.12 16.71
C ALA A 256 24.07 -2.42 17.65
N GLY A 257 22.99 -1.85 17.10
CA GLY A 257 21.96 -1.17 17.86
C GLY A 257 20.79 -0.69 16.99
N ILE A 258 19.84 -0.03 17.62
CA ILE A 258 18.61 0.45 16.99
C ILE A 258 18.59 1.97 17.10
N TYR A 259 18.30 2.64 15.98
CA TYR A 259 18.11 4.09 15.90
C TYR A 259 16.60 4.42 15.90
N GLU A 260 16.17 5.17 16.92
CA GLU A 260 14.75 5.38 17.18
C GLU A 260 14.11 6.54 16.40
N LYS A 261 14.92 7.52 15.95
CA LYS A 261 14.41 8.76 15.35
C LYS A 261 14.04 8.62 13.86
N CYS A 262 14.43 7.52 13.19
CA CYS A 262 14.11 7.27 11.79
C CYS A 262 12.78 6.52 11.65
N GLN A 263 11.92 6.98 10.74
CA GLN A 263 10.60 6.39 10.48
C GLN A 263 10.57 5.46 9.24
N SER A 264 11.68 5.37 8.51
CA SER A 264 11.81 4.50 7.33
C SER A 264 12.51 3.17 7.67
N ILE A 265 12.42 2.22 6.74
CA ILE A 265 13.20 0.97 6.82
C ILE A 265 14.62 1.30 6.37
N ALA A 266 15.53 1.45 7.32
CA ALA A 266 16.87 1.96 7.05
C ALA A 266 17.96 1.29 7.87
N VAL A 267 19.17 1.38 7.34
CA VAL A 267 20.45 0.94 7.96
C VAL A 267 21.41 2.12 7.97
N PHE A 268 22.17 2.26 9.04
CA PHE A 268 23.11 3.36 9.21
C PHE A 268 24.50 2.82 9.54
N MET A 269 25.51 3.41 8.91
CA MET A 269 26.90 3.13 9.17
C MET A 269 27.75 4.40 8.97
N PRO A 270 28.99 4.45 9.48
CA PRO A 270 29.91 5.56 9.18
C PRO A 270 30.14 5.69 7.68
N ILE A 271 30.20 6.92 7.15
CA ILE A 271 30.42 7.18 5.72
C ILE A 271 31.70 6.52 5.17
N GLY A 272 32.77 6.48 5.99
CA GLY A 272 34.01 5.80 5.61
C GLY A 272 33.87 4.27 5.54
N GLN A 273 32.97 3.65 6.33
CA GLN A 273 32.63 2.22 6.22
C GLN A 273 31.74 1.97 5.02
N PHE A 274 30.81 2.86 4.75
CA PHE A 274 29.92 2.82 3.59
C PHE A 274 30.74 2.79 2.30
N GLY A 275 31.70 3.72 2.13
CA GLY A 275 32.57 3.74 0.97
C GLY A 275 33.35 2.43 0.74
N LYS A 276 33.83 1.80 1.81
CA LYS A 276 34.52 0.49 1.74
C LYS A 276 33.58 -0.64 1.34
N VAL A 277 32.39 -0.69 1.94
CA VAL A 277 31.38 -1.75 1.65
C VAL A 277 30.91 -1.71 0.22
N PHE A 278 30.68 -0.51 -0.32
CA PHE A 278 30.19 -0.32 -1.70
C PHE A 278 31.30 -0.06 -2.71
N ALA A 279 32.57 -0.16 -2.30
CA ALA A 279 33.76 0.02 -3.14
C ALA A 279 33.77 1.38 -3.88
N LEU A 280 33.40 2.43 -3.14
CA LEU A 280 33.43 3.81 -3.65
C LEU A 280 34.85 4.35 -3.65
N LYS A 281 35.11 5.39 -4.42
CA LYS A 281 36.40 6.09 -4.42
C LYS A 281 36.58 6.85 -3.09
N ASP A 282 37.84 7.05 -2.71
CA ASP A 282 38.17 7.82 -1.52
C ASP A 282 37.61 9.24 -1.62
N GLY A 283 36.83 9.65 -0.61
CA GLY A 283 36.18 10.97 -0.56
C GLY A 283 34.88 11.09 -1.33
N GLN A 284 34.41 10.03 -1.97
CA GLN A 284 33.10 10.00 -2.64
C GLN A 284 31.99 10.06 -1.61
N PHE A 285 30.92 10.81 -1.94
CA PHE A 285 29.72 10.95 -1.15
C PHE A 285 28.54 11.25 -2.06
N GLY A 286 27.31 10.98 -1.59
CA GLY A 286 26.10 11.09 -2.40
C GLY A 286 25.36 12.40 -2.26
N GLY A 287 25.67 13.24 -1.27
CA GLY A 287 24.95 14.48 -1.08
C GLY A 287 25.23 15.22 0.22
N PHE A 288 24.39 16.24 0.47
CA PHE A 288 24.48 17.09 1.67
C PHE A 288 23.17 17.13 2.43
N LEU A 289 23.24 17.04 3.76
CA LEU A 289 22.16 17.37 4.70
C LEU A 289 22.39 18.81 5.20
N SER A 290 21.35 19.64 5.20
CA SER A 290 21.44 21.01 5.70
C SER A 290 20.11 21.50 6.26
N ASP A 291 20.15 22.33 7.31
CA ASP A 291 18.96 23.05 7.81
C ASP A 291 18.79 24.41 7.13
N THR A 292 19.78 24.87 6.38
CA THR A 292 19.75 26.08 5.59
C THR A 292 19.88 25.75 4.11
N GLU A 293 19.26 26.56 3.25
CA GLU A 293 19.34 26.39 1.81
C GLU A 293 20.77 26.60 1.33
N ILE A 294 21.27 25.65 0.51
CA ILE A 294 22.60 25.72 -0.10
C ILE A 294 22.41 26.39 -1.47
N THR A 295 23.02 27.55 -1.66
CA THR A 295 22.85 28.39 -2.86
C THR A 295 24.06 28.43 -3.77
N ASP A 296 25.17 27.84 -3.36
CA ASP A 296 26.47 27.82 -4.05
C ASP A 296 26.71 26.51 -4.83
N LEU A 297 25.77 25.59 -4.82
CA LEU A 297 25.83 24.39 -5.66
C LEU A 297 25.31 24.70 -7.08
N GLU A 298 26.01 24.22 -8.08
CA GLU A 298 25.56 24.31 -9.46
C GLU A 298 24.39 23.35 -9.69
N GLU A 299 23.38 23.79 -10.46
CA GLU A 299 22.16 23.00 -10.71
C GLU A 299 22.48 21.66 -11.40
N ASP A 300 23.50 21.60 -12.25
CA ASP A 300 23.89 20.39 -12.98
C ASP A 300 24.49 19.30 -12.05
N ASN A 301 25.07 19.72 -10.93
CA ASN A 301 25.63 18.83 -9.91
C ASN A 301 24.58 18.26 -8.97
N VAL A 302 23.35 18.81 -8.95
CA VAL A 302 22.29 18.42 -8.04
C VAL A 302 21.23 17.60 -8.77
N ALA A 303 21.12 16.32 -8.49
CA ALA A 303 20.10 15.45 -9.06
C ALA A 303 18.70 15.80 -8.52
N THR A 304 18.60 16.03 -7.21
CA THR A 304 17.35 16.42 -6.57
C THR A 304 17.58 17.05 -5.19
N VAL A 305 16.67 17.92 -4.80
CA VAL A 305 16.59 18.48 -3.44
C VAL A 305 15.28 18.02 -2.83
N ILE A 306 15.36 17.32 -1.72
CA ILE A 306 14.18 16.85 -0.98
C ILE A 306 13.96 17.80 0.21
N THR A 307 12.76 18.35 0.30
CA THR A 307 12.35 19.25 1.38
C THR A 307 11.08 18.75 2.07
N ILE A 308 10.80 19.29 3.26
CA ILE A 308 9.52 19.03 3.97
C ILE A 308 8.33 19.34 3.06
N ARG A 309 8.45 20.37 2.22
CA ARG A 309 7.42 20.75 1.26
C ARG A 309 7.13 19.64 0.23
N ASP A 310 8.16 18.93 -0.21
CA ASP A 310 8.00 17.85 -1.18
C ASP A 310 7.31 16.64 -0.56
N ILE A 311 7.64 16.29 0.67
CA ILE A 311 6.93 15.24 1.43
C ILE A 311 5.46 15.63 1.63
N THR A 312 5.20 16.86 2.07
CA THR A 312 3.82 17.33 2.26
C THR A 312 3.04 17.32 0.96
N LYS A 313 3.66 17.78 -0.15
CA LYS A 313 3.06 17.78 -1.48
C LYS A 313 2.78 16.37 -1.99
N MET A 314 3.66 15.42 -1.72
CA MET A 314 3.45 14.00 -2.06
C MET A 314 2.25 13.43 -1.29
N CYS A 315 2.14 13.72 0.01
CA CYS A 315 0.98 13.34 0.80
C CYS A 315 -0.31 13.99 0.29
N ASP A 316 -0.29 15.26 -0.11
CA ASP A 316 -1.43 15.97 -0.71
C ASP A 316 -1.85 15.33 -2.04
N GLN A 317 -0.91 14.95 -2.88
CA GLN A 317 -1.19 14.25 -4.13
C GLN A 317 -1.82 12.88 -3.89
N LEU A 318 -1.32 12.12 -2.92
CA LEU A 318 -1.90 10.84 -2.52
C LEU A 318 -3.31 11.02 -1.96
N ASP A 319 -3.53 11.98 -1.06
CA ASP A 319 -4.84 12.28 -0.50
C ASP A 319 -5.83 12.71 -1.59
N HIS A 320 -5.41 13.58 -2.51
CA HIS A 320 -6.24 14.00 -3.63
C HIS A 320 -6.59 12.85 -4.59
N SER A 321 -5.63 11.98 -4.88
CA SER A 321 -5.87 10.81 -5.73
C SER A 321 -6.79 9.79 -5.05
N MET A 322 -6.63 9.58 -3.74
CA MET A 322 -7.39 8.59 -2.96
C MET A 322 -8.72 9.14 -2.43
N GLY A 323 -8.79 10.42 -2.06
CA GLY A 323 -9.99 11.07 -1.52
C GLY A 323 -11.17 11.04 -2.49
N ASN A 324 -10.90 11.11 -3.79
CA ASN A 324 -11.92 10.95 -4.81
C ASN A 324 -12.53 9.54 -4.82
N TYR A 325 -11.74 8.50 -4.55
CA TYR A 325 -12.27 7.13 -4.43
C TYR A 325 -13.20 6.98 -3.23
N MET A 326 -12.82 7.55 -2.10
CA MET A 326 -13.58 7.38 -0.85
C MET A 326 -14.90 8.10 -0.81
N THR A 327 -15.07 9.15 -1.63
CA THR A 327 -16.35 9.86 -1.76
C THR A 327 -17.41 9.02 -2.48
N TYR A 328 -17.00 8.00 -3.25
CA TYR A 328 -17.87 7.16 -4.06
C TYR A 328 -18.10 5.75 -3.50
N PHE A 329 -17.36 5.34 -2.46
CA PHE A 329 -17.55 4.10 -1.71
C PHE A 329 -18.30 4.34 -0.39
#